data_7acbd73bb5c7256c3c5b5d71cdbba739
#
_entry.id   7acbd73bb5c7256c3c5b5d71cdbba739
#
_cell.length_a   1.000
_cell.length_b   1.000
_cell.length_c   1.000
_cell.angle_alpha   90.00
_cell.angle_beta   90.00
_cell.angle_gamma   90.00
#
_symmetry.space_group_name_H-M   'P 1'
#
loop_
_entity.id
_entity.type
_entity.pdbx_description
1 polymer ?
#
loop_
_entity_poly.entity_id
_entity_poly.type
_entity_poly.pdbx_seq_one_letter_code
_entity_poly.pdbx_strand_id
1 'polypeptide(L)'
;MKVSIYGAGNQNLYINKLKLPELFGGEPPYGGSRMAIEFAEGGHDVVLAEPNRNMLSEDMWGKIEEAGVKVTNDDIEAGKHGEVHILFTPFGRYTINIAKNIIPYLPRDAIILTTCTISPIALYSCLKYELRERKDIGISSIHPAAVPGTPQHDHYVIGCTSLDGKEYLTEEQLNRCIQLVESIGKKAYIEPIDVVSAVSDMGVLTTAIALAGILEYYNVGRKVIGAPMKMVEQQIVMALQTLASIVETSGIHGLLKALNVELVIKSASSMNLLEDQKGLKVALDVLNNIDEELIEKSKDIKINPTTLVASQALVKEIKGMMGERAAEGVIERSRRKLFMN
;
A
#
# COMPACT_ATOMS: atom_id res chain seq x y z
N MET A 1 11.80 -12.46 21.66
CA MET A 1 10.42 -13.03 21.68
C MET A 1 10.35 -14.21 20.73
N LYS A 2 9.36 -15.08 20.92
CA LYS A 2 9.02 -16.15 19.98
C LYS A 2 7.96 -15.68 19.00
N VAL A 3 8.25 -15.75 17.71
CA VAL A 3 7.39 -15.24 16.65
C VAL A 3 7.06 -16.36 15.67
N SER A 4 5.80 -16.51 15.32
CA SER A 4 5.35 -17.44 14.28
C SER A 4 4.69 -16.66 13.15
N ILE A 5 5.15 -16.89 11.91
CA ILE A 5 4.62 -16.27 10.72
C ILE A 5 3.99 -17.35 9.85
N TYR A 6 2.77 -17.12 9.38
CA TYR A 6 2.00 -18.05 8.55
C TYR A 6 1.89 -17.49 7.14
N GLY A 7 2.55 -18.13 6.20
CA GLY A 7 2.63 -17.75 4.80
C GLY A 7 3.91 -17.04 4.42
N ALA A 8 4.61 -17.60 3.44
CA ALA A 8 5.88 -17.07 2.93
C ALA A 8 5.72 -15.84 2.01
N GLY A 9 4.53 -15.64 1.46
CA GLY A 9 4.26 -14.65 0.43
C GLY A 9 4.41 -15.21 -0.99
N ASN A 10 3.73 -14.60 -1.94
CA ASN A 10 3.69 -15.06 -3.32
C ASN A 10 4.85 -14.48 -4.14
N GLN A 11 6.01 -15.16 -4.15
CA GLN A 11 7.21 -14.69 -4.86
C GLN A 11 7.00 -14.56 -6.38
N ASN A 12 6.20 -15.43 -6.98
CA ASN A 12 5.86 -15.31 -8.40
C ASN A 12 5.08 -14.01 -8.70
N LEU A 13 4.17 -13.63 -7.81
CA LEU A 13 3.49 -12.33 -7.90
C LEU A 13 4.49 -11.18 -7.78
N TYR A 14 5.32 -11.19 -6.75
CA TYR A 14 6.23 -10.09 -6.45
C TYR A 14 7.32 -9.91 -7.50
N ILE A 15 7.98 -11.00 -7.91
CA ILE A 15 9.13 -10.93 -8.80
C ILE A 15 8.69 -10.89 -10.27
N ASN A 16 7.81 -11.82 -10.69
CA ASN A 16 7.53 -12.01 -12.11
C ASN A 16 6.39 -11.13 -12.63
N LYS A 17 5.36 -10.87 -11.80
CA LYS A 17 4.20 -10.08 -12.23
C LYS A 17 4.32 -8.60 -11.86
N LEU A 18 4.66 -8.30 -10.61
CA LEU A 18 4.79 -6.92 -10.12
C LEU A 18 6.17 -6.32 -10.37
N LYS A 19 7.17 -7.15 -10.71
CA LYS A 19 8.53 -6.68 -11.02
C LYS A 19 9.12 -5.82 -9.90
N LEU A 20 8.90 -6.21 -8.63
CA LEU A 20 9.35 -5.41 -7.49
C LEU A 20 10.85 -5.11 -7.51
N PRO A 21 11.76 -6.06 -7.83
CA PRO A 21 13.19 -5.76 -7.87
C PRO A 21 13.54 -4.64 -8.85
N GLU A 22 12.89 -4.61 -10.01
CA GLU A 22 13.17 -3.63 -11.07
C GLU A 22 12.48 -2.28 -10.82
N LEU A 23 11.26 -2.29 -10.26
CA LEU A 23 10.43 -1.08 -10.11
C LEU A 23 10.62 -0.39 -8.75
N PHE A 24 10.83 -1.16 -7.69
CA PHE A 24 10.88 -0.64 -6.32
C PHE A 24 12.19 -0.96 -5.61
N GLY A 25 13.02 -1.85 -6.16
CA GLY A 25 14.25 -2.29 -5.52
C GLY A 25 14.03 -3.33 -4.43
N GLY A 26 15.07 -3.53 -3.61
CA GLY A 26 15.10 -4.58 -2.60
C GLY A 26 15.54 -5.94 -3.17
N GLU A 27 15.61 -6.93 -2.29
CA GLU A 27 16.06 -8.27 -2.64
C GLU A 27 15.05 -9.33 -2.17
N PRO A 28 14.77 -10.35 -3.02
CA PRO A 28 13.98 -11.50 -2.61
C PRO A 28 14.67 -12.29 -1.46
N PRO A 29 13.88 -13.00 -0.65
CA PRO A 29 12.43 -13.14 -0.72
C PRO A 29 11.70 -11.90 -0.20
N TYR A 30 10.46 -11.69 -0.68
CA TYR A 30 9.56 -10.61 -0.26
C TYR A 30 8.42 -11.14 0.63
N GLY A 31 7.72 -10.23 1.30
CA GLY A 31 6.51 -10.56 2.06
C GLY A 31 6.80 -11.28 3.37
N GLY A 32 6.01 -12.32 3.70
CA GLY A 32 6.14 -13.04 4.97
C GLY A 32 7.52 -13.66 5.20
N SER A 33 8.17 -14.14 4.14
CA SER A 33 9.54 -14.65 4.21
C SER A 33 10.54 -13.57 4.62
N ARG A 34 10.41 -12.35 4.08
CA ARG A 34 11.26 -11.22 4.45
C ARG A 34 11.00 -10.79 5.89
N MET A 35 9.74 -10.73 6.31
CA MET A 35 9.40 -10.45 7.72
C MET A 35 10.06 -11.48 8.66
N ALA A 36 10.05 -12.76 8.29
CA ALA A 36 10.67 -13.80 9.09
C ALA A 36 12.19 -13.59 9.23
N ILE A 37 12.88 -13.27 8.14
CA ILE A 37 14.31 -12.94 8.14
C ILE A 37 14.56 -11.69 9.02
N GLU A 38 13.87 -10.60 8.77
CA GLU A 38 14.06 -9.34 9.50
C GLU A 38 13.85 -9.52 11.01
N PHE A 39 12.81 -10.25 11.44
CA PHE A 39 12.60 -10.49 12.87
C PHE A 39 13.65 -11.44 13.47
N ALA A 40 14.14 -12.43 12.73
CA ALA A 40 15.23 -13.29 13.19
C ALA A 40 16.54 -12.49 13.36
N GLU A 41 16.89 -11.63 12.40
CA GLU A 41 18.01 -10.70 12.47
C GLU A 41 17.84 -9.68 13.62
N GLY A 42 16.61 -9.30 13.96
CA GLY A 42 16.24 -8.51 15.13
C GLY A 42 16.36 -9.25 16.47
N GLY A 43 16.85 -10.49 16.48
CA GLY A 43 17.12 -11.28 17.67
C GLY A 43 15.91 -12.05 18.21
N HIS A 44 14.91 -12.33 17.39
CA HIS A 44 13.76 -13.14 17.78
C HIS A 44 13.91 -14.60 17.35
N ASP A 45 13.30 -15.52 18.10
CA ASP A 45 13.19 -16.94 17.75
C ASP A 45 11.98 -17.11 16.81
N VAL A 46 12.23 -17.26 15.51
CA VAL A 46 11.20 -17.19 14.46
C VAL A 46 10.93 -18.54 13.84
N VAL A 47 9.63 -18.86 13.70
CA VAL A 47 9.14 -19.99 12.92
C VAL A 47 8.31 -19.46 11.75
N LEU A 48 8.60 -19.91 10.54
CA LEU A 48 7.81 -19.66 9.33
C LEU A 48 7.02 -20.93 8.97
N ALA A 49 5.70 -20.87 9.05
CA ALA A 49 4.81 -21.93 8.62
C ALA A 49 4.42 -21.69 7.15
N GLU A 50 4.86 -22.61 6.25
CA GLU A 50 4.50 -22.59 4.84
C GLU A 50 4.34 -24.04 4.34
N PRO A 51 3.10 -24.49 4.11
CA PRO A 51 2.83 -25.87 3.70
C PRO A 51 3.28 -26.16 2.26
N ASN A 52 3.47 -25.13 1.43
CA ASN A 52 3.83 -25.31 0.04
C ASN A 52 5.26 -24.86 -0.25
N ARG A 53 6.21 -25.76 -0.17
CA ARG A 53 7.62 -25.48 -0.43
C ARG A 53 7.91 -24.93 -1.84
N ASN A 54 7.03 -25.16 -2.81
CA ASN A 54 7.19 -24.63 -4.16
C ASN A 54 6.90 -23.11 -4.27
N MET A 55 6.49 -22.46 -3.18
CA MET A 55 6.26 -21.01 -3.18
C MET A 55 7.55 -20.20 -3.31
N LEU A 56 8.70 -20.77 -2.91
CA LEU A 56 10.02 -20.17 -3.01
C LEU A 56 11.00 -21.10 -3.73
N SER A 57 12.07 -20.54 -4.29
CA SER A 57 13.21 -21.31 -4.79
C SER A 57 14.06 -21.83 -3.63
N GLU A 58 14.88 -22.84 -3.88
CA GLU A 58 15.83 -23.38 -2.88
C GLU A 58 16.81 -22.30 -2.38
N ASP A 59 17.24 -21.37 -3.23
CA ASP A 59 18.08 -20.22 -2.83
C ASP A 59 17.37 -19.32 -1.80
N MET A 60 16.07 -19.08 -1.99
CA MET A 60 15.28 -18.28 -1.03
C MET A 60 15.07 -19.04 0.29
N TRP A 61 14.85 -20.35 0.23
CA TRP A 61 14.78 -21.17 1.44
C TRP A 61 16.11 -21.13 2.19
N GLY A 62 17.24 -21.23 1.47
CA GLY A 62 18.58 -21.11 2.06
C GLY A 62 18.76 -19.79 2.82
N LYS A 63 18.38 -18.65 2.24
CA LYS A 63 18.45 -17.34 2.91
C LYS A 63 17.62 -17.28 4.20
N ILE A 64 16.44 -17.91 4.21
CA ILE A 64 15.57 -17.97 5.39
C ILE A 64 16.23 -18.81 6.49
N GLU A 65 16.78 -19.97 6.14
CA GLU A 65 17.45 -20.88 7.09
C GLU A 65 18.76 -20.27 7.60
N GLU A 66 19.56 -19.60 6.75
CA GLU A 66 20.77 -18.87 7.12
C GLU A 66 20.51 -17.73 8.11
N ALA A 67 19.36 -17.08 8.04
CA ALA A 67 18.92 -16.09 9.01
C ALA A 67 18.50 -16.70 10.36
N GLY A 68 18.52 -18.03 10.50
CA GLY A 68 18.15 -18.74 11.72
C GLY A 68 16.65 -18.98 11.89
N VAL A 69 15.85 -18.75 10.86
CA VAL A 69 14.41 -19.02 10.86
C VAL A 69 14.15 -20.51 10.76
N LYS A 70 13.35 -21.06 11.66
CA LYS A 70 12.87 -22.44 11.56
C LYS A 70 11.68 -22.50 10.59
N VAL A 71 11.70 -23.44 9.66
CA VAL A 71 10.61 -23.63 8.69
C VAL A 71 9.82 -24.88 9.04
N THR A 72 8.50 -24.79 9.03
CA THR A 72 7.59 -25.92 9.23
C THR A 72 6.45 -25.90 8.20
N ASN A 73 5.85 -27.05 7.96
CA ASN A 73 4.62 -27.18 7.19
C ASN A 73 3.38 -27.41 8.08
N ASP A 74 3.55 -27.34 9.39
CA ASP A 74 2.51 -27.60 10.40
C ASP A 74 2.16 -26.29 11.15
N ASP A 75 0.97 -25.76 10.88
CA ASP A 75 0.46 -24.56 11.54
C ASP A 75 0.33 -24.75 13.07
N ILE A 76 0.05 -25.98 13.55
CA ILE A 76 -0.09 -26.28 14.96
C ILE A 76 1.28 -26.26 15.66
N GLU A 77 2.33 -26.79 15.00
CA GLU A 77 3.69 -26.69 15.51
C GLU A 77 4.10 -25.22 15.69
N ALA A 78 3.87 -24.38 14.65
CA ALA A 78 4.09 -22.95 14.72
C ALA A 78 3.21 -22.30 15.80
N GLY A 79 1.97 -22.75 15.98
CA GLY A 79 1.05 -22.26 17.02
C GLY A 79 1.55 -22.49 18.44
N LYS A 80 2.21 -23.61 18.70
CA LYS A 80 2.81 -23.93 19.99
C LYS A 80 4.09 -23.13 20.29
N HIS A 81 4.75 -22.64 19.24
CA HIS A 81 6.04 -21.96 19.37
C HIS A 81 5.88 -20.49 19.76
N GLY A 82 5.06 -19.75 19.02
CA GLY A 82 5.02 -18.29 19.07
C GLY A 82 4.27 -17.70 20.27
N GLU A 83 4.71 -16.54 20.70
CA GLU A 83 3.95 -15.62 21.58
C GLU A 83 3.22 -14.58 20.72
N VAL A 84 3.78 -14.28 19.54
CA VAL A 84 3.21 -13.41 18.53
C VAL A 84 3.05 -14.21 17.22
N HIS A 85 1.83 -14.24 16.71
CA HIS A 85 1.43 -15.00 15.52
C HIS A 85 0.99 -14.05 14.41
N ILE A 86 1.73 -14.01 13.31
CA ILE A 86 1.50 -13.10 12.20
C ILE A 86 0.94 -13.87 11.01
N LEU A 87 -0.29 -13.56 10.63
CA LEU A 87 -0.97 -14.17 9.50
C LEU A 87 -0.66 -13.38 8.22
N PHE A 88 0.36 -13.80 7.48
CA PHE A 88 0.74 -13.23 6.18
C PHE A 88 0.07 -13.99 5.03
N THR A 89 -1.24 -14.05 5.05
CA THR A 89 -2.06 -14.76 4.08
C THR A 89 -3.16 -13.86 3.55
N PRO A 90 -3.66 -14.08 2.31
CA PRO A 90 -4.82 -13.35 1.81
C PRO A 90 -6.01 -13.57 2.73
N PHE A 91 -6.73 -12.49 3.11
CA PHE A 91 -7.89 -12.63 3.97
C PHE A 91 -8.98 -13.49 3.31
N GLY A 92 -9.55 -14.40 4.10
CA GLY A 92 -10.62 -15.27 3.67
C GLY A 92 -10.66 -16.56 4.47
N ARG A 93 -11.32 -17.57 3.91
CA ARG A 93 -11.50 -18.86 4.59
C ARG A 93 -10.17 -19.48 5.03
N TYR A 94 -9.13 -19.34 4.24
CA TYR A 94 -7.80 -19.90 4.52
C TYR A 94 -7.20 -19.28 5.80
N THR A 95 -7.11 -17.97 5.88
CA THR A 95 -6.62 -17.23 7.07
C THR A 95 -7.44 -17.54 8.31
N ILE A 96 -8.77 -17.56 8.17
CA ILE A 96 -9.67 -17.86 9.29
C ILE A 96 -9.44 -19.30 9.79
N ASN A 97 -9.25 -20.26 8.90
CA ASN A 97 -9.02 -21.65 9.28
C ASN A 97 -7.68 -21.82 10.00
N ILE A 98 -6.60 -21.19 9.54
CA ILE A 98 -5.31 -21.18 10.25
C ILE A 98 -5.53 -20.65 11.68
N ALA A 99 -6.12 -19.47 11.81
CA ALA A 99 -6.38 -18.88 13.13
C ALA A 99 -7.20 -19.80 14.04
N LYS A 100 -8.29 -20.40 13.53
CA LYS A 100 -9.10 -21.36 14.29
C LYS A 100 -8.32 -22.58 14.75
N ASN A 101 -7.51 -23.14 13.85
CA ASN A 101 -6.74 -24.36 14.13
C ASN A 101 -5.67 -24.14 15.19
N ILE A 102 -5.04 -22.96 15.23
CA ILE A 102 -3.95 -22.70 16.17
C ILE A 102 -4.41 -22.24 17.56
N ILE A 103 -5.54 -21.52 17.67
CA ILE A 103 -6.04 -20.96 18.96
C ILE A 103 -5.99 -21.95 20.13
N PRO A 104 -6.39 -23.23 19.99
CA PRO A 104 -6.33 -24.19 21.11
C PRO A 104 -4.91 -24.48 21.63
N TYR A 105 -3.88 -24.20 20.83
CA TYR A 105 -2.49 -24.55 21.11
C TYR A 105 -1.63 -23.35 21.46
N LEU A 106 -2.17 -22.12 21.32
CA LEU A 106 -1.44 -20.89 21.61
C LEU A 106 -1.05 -20.80 23.09
N PRO A 107 0.14 -20.27 23.42
CA PRO A 107 0.50 -19.90 24.78
C PRO A 107 -0.53 -18.93 25.40
N ARG A 108 -0.46 -18.78 26.72
CA ARG A 108 -1.21 -17.72 27.40
C ARG A 108 -0.75 -16.34 26.92
N ASP A 109 -1.69 -15.41 26.86
CA ASP A 109 -1.46 -14.01 26.45
C ASP A 109 -0.84 -13.86 25.06
N ALA A 110 -1.01 -14.86 24.20
CA ALA A 110 -0.58 -14.81 22.82
C ALA A 110 -1.33 -13.75 22.02
N ILE A 111 -0.72 -13.29 20.93
CA ILE A 111 -1.27 -12.26 20.06
C ILE A 111 -1.40 -12.83 18.64
N ILE A 112 -2.55 -12.71 18.03
CA ILE A 112 -2.76 -12.99 16.61
C ILE A 112 -2.85 -11.66 15.85
N LEU A 113 -1.96 -11.47 14.89
CA LEU A 113 -1.85 -10.26 14.07
C LEU A 113 -2.12 -10.60 12.61
N THR A 114 -3.00 -9.86 11.96
CA THR A 114 -3.19 -9.97 10.52
C THR A 114 -2.39 -8.89 9.80
N THR A 115 -1.87 -9.22 8.62
CA THR A 115 -1.27 -8.26 7.68
C THR A 115 -2.22 -7.94 6.52
N CYS A 116 -3.46 -8.42 6.58
CA CYS A 116 -4.43 -8.29 5.51
C CYS A 116 -5.07 -6.90 5.47
N THR A 117 -5.51 -6.52 4.28
CA THR A 117 -6.28 -5.30 3.99
C THR A 117 -7.58 -5.17 4.80
N ILE A 118 -8.10 -6.26 5.35
CA ILE A 118 -9.37 -6.26 6.07
C ILE A 118 -9.14 -5.98 7.56
N SER A 119 -10.05 -5.18 8.13
CA SER A 119 -10.03 -4.85 9.55
C SER A 119 -9.89 -6.11 10.44
N PRO A 120 -8.98 -6.10 11.41
CA PRO A 120 -8.82 -7.20 12.37
C PRO A 120 -10.09 -7.47 13.18
N ILE A 121 -11.04 -6.53 13.29
CA ILE A 121 -12.37 -6.74 13.88
C ILE A 121 -13.15 -7.80 13.10
N ALA A 122 -13.00 -7.86 11.78
CA ALA A 122 -13.61 -8.91 10.97
C ALA A 122 -13.04 -10.29 11.33
N LEU A 123 -11.72 -10.40 11.49
CA LEU A 123 -11.09 -11.62 11.97
C LEU A 123 -11.59 -12.01 13.36
N TYR A 124 -11.56 -11.07 14.31
CA TYR A 124 -12.10 -11.28 15.66
C TYR A 124 -13.53 -11.81 15.63
N SER A 125 -14.38 -11.23 14.79
CA SER A 125 -15.77 -11.63 14.65
C SER A 125 -15.94 -13.06 14.16
N CYS A 126 -15.06 -13.51 13.25
CA CYS A 126 -15.01 -14.88 12.75
C CYS A 126 -14.50 -15.88 13.81
N LEU A 127 -13.73 -15.43 14.78
CA LEU A 127 -13.09 -16.25 15.82
C LEU A 127 -13.82 -16.20 17.18
N LYS A 128 -14.97 -15.52 17.26
CA LYS A 128 -15.69 -15.32 18.52
C LYS A 128 -15.97 -16.61 19.29
N TYR A 129 -16.21 -17.69 18.60
CA TYR A 129 -16.50 -18.99 19.21
C TYR A 129 -15.25 -19.57 19.87
N GLU A 130 -14.15 -19.58 19.14
CA GLU A 130 -12.86 -20.13 19.57
C GLU A 130 -12.24 -19.29 20.71
N LEU A 131 -12.47 -17.98 20.68
CA LEU A 131 -11.97 -17.02 21.70
C LEU A 131 -12.81 -16.98 22.99
N ARG A 132 -13.96 -17.64 23.03
CA ARG A 132 -14.84 -17.58 24.19
C ARG A 132 -14.17 -18.04 25.49
N GLU A 133 -13.36 -19.09 25.41
CA GLU A 133 -12.59 -19.66 26.52
C GLU A 133 -11.14 -19.15 26.55
N ARG A 134 -10.73 -18.37 25.54
CA ARG A 134 -9.37 -17.84 25.36
C ARG A 134 -9.41 -16.31 25.27
N LYS A 135 -9.96 -15.67 26.31
CA LYS A 135 -10.04 -14.20 26.40
C LYS A 135 -8.69 -13.52 26.62
N ASP A 136 -7.68 -14.32 26.92
CA ASP A 136 -6.29 -13.92 27.07
C ASP A 136 -5.62 -13.62 25.72
N ILE A 137 -6.17 -14.10 24.59
CA ILE A 137 -5.58 -13.90 23.27
C ILE A 137 -5.95 -12.52 22.72
N GLY A 138 -4.94 -11.73 22.39
CA GLY A 138 -5.09 -10.47 21.67
C GLY A 138 -5.28 -10.70 20.18
N ILE A 139 -6.16 -9.90 19.56
CA ILE A 139 -6.37 -9.91 18.10
C ILE A 139 -6.17 -8.50 17.57
N SER A 140 -5.23 -8.35 16.62
CA SER A 140 -4.99 -7.06 15.99
C SER A 140 -4.40 -7.21 14.58
N SER A 141 -3.76 -6.16 14.11
CA SER A 141 -2.96 -6.17 12.88
C SER A 141 -1.54 -5.69 13.14
N ILE A 142 -0.63 -6.13 12.29
CA ILE A 142 0.70 -5.58 12.08
C ILE A 142 0.85 -5.38 10.57
N HIS A 143 0.27 -4.29 10.09
CA HIS A 143 0.18 -4.07 8.65
C HIS A 143 1.43 -3.39 8.13
N PRO A 144 2.20 -4.01 7.21
CA PRO A 144 3.36 -3.36 6.61
C PRO A 144 2.91 -2.26 5.64
N ALA A 145 3.51 -1.07 5.73
CA ALA A 145 3.18 0.07 4.88
C ALA A 145 3.47 -0.17 3.38
N ALA A 146 4.38 -1.08 3.11
CA ALA A 146 4.72 -1.55 1.77
C ALA A 146 5.08 -3.03 1.82
N VAL A 147 5.30 -3.66 0.68
CA VAL A 147 5.69 -5.08 0.64
C VAL A 147 7.02 -5.26 1.38
N PRO A 148 7.08 -6.11 2.43
CA PRO A 148 8.31 -6.41 3.13
C PRO A 148 9.41 -6.88 2.17
N GLY A 149 10.60 -6.27 2.27
CA GLY A 149 11.72 -6.47 1.36
C GLY A 149 11.93 -5.36 0.35
N THR A 150 10.99 -4.42 0.23
CA THR A 150 11.19 -3.19 -0.56
C THR A 150 11.73 -2.06 0.32
N PRO A 151 12.51 -1.11 -0.24
CA PRO A 151 13.03 0.03 0.51
C PRO A 151 11.94 0.94 1.11
N GLN A 152 10.73 0.93 0.55
CA GLN A 152 9.58 1.71 1.03
C GLN A 152 8.95 1.12 2.29
N HIS A 153 9.32 -0.11 2.68
CA HIS A 153 8.83 -0.75 3.88
C HIS A 153 9.63 -0.27 5.11
N ASP A 154 9.32 0.91 5.61
CA ASP A 154 10.00 1.57 6.72
C ASP A 154 9.19 1.61 8.02
N HIS A 155 7.91 1.22 7.97
CA HIS A 155 7.04 1.20 9.14
C HIS A 155 5.95 0.14 9.06
N TYR A 156 5.34 -0.09 10.23
CA TYR A 156 4.13 -0.91 10.40
C TYR A 156 3.03 -0.09 11.08
N VAL A 157 1.79 -0.42 10.77
CA VAL A 157 0.61 0.13 11.45
C VAL A 157 -0.02 -0.97 12.29
N ILE A 158 -0.19 -0.69 13.59
CA ILE A 158 -0.73 -1.62 14.60
C ILE A 158 -2.07 -1.08 15.07
N GLY A 159 -3.10 -1.91 15.03
CA GLY A 159 -4.39 -1.58 15.62
C GLY A 159 -4.38 -1.80 17.13
N CYS A 160 -5.01 -0.93 17.90
CA CYS A 160 -5.09 -1.12 19.35
C CYS A 160 -6.53 -1.11 19.86
N THR A 161 -7.02 0.03 20.28
CA THR A 161 -8.37 0.24 20.81
C THR A 161 -9.32 0.68 19.70
N SER A 162 -10.57 0.23 19.71
CA SER A 162 -11.57 0.71 18.75
C SER A 162 -12.04 2.11 19.05
N LEU A 163 -12.67 2.76 18.07
CA LEU A 163 -13.21 4.11 18.21
C LEU A 163 -14.27 4.23 19.31
N ASP A 164 -14.97 3.13 19.64
CA ASP A 164 -15.91 3.05 20.75
C ASP A 164 -15.26 2.71 22.10
N GLY A 165 -13.93 2.65 22.16
CA GLY A 165 -13.15 2.44 23.38
C GLY A 165 -12.97 0.98 23.79
N LYS A 166 -13.32 0.00 22.94
CA LYS A 166 -13.08 -1.40 23.24
C LYS A 166 -11.63 -1.77 22.97
N GLU A 167 -10.99 -2.39 23.97
CA GLU A 167 -9.63 -2.92 23.84
C GLU A 167 -9.63 -4.29 23.17
N TYR A 168 -8.70 -4.51 22.24
CA TYR A 168 -8.45 -5.77 21.57
C TYR A 168 -7.05 -6.33 21.87
N LEU A 169 -6.17 -5.49 22.37
CA LEU A 169 -4.87 -5.83 22.97
C LEU A 169 -4.82 -5.26 24.37
N THR A 170 -4.18 -5.97 25.28
CA THR A 170 -3.75 -5.37 26.55
C THR A 170 -2.57 -4.43 26.28
N GLU A 171 -2.26 -3.53 27.22
CA GLU A 171 -1.09 -2.65 27.12
C GLU A 171 0.21 -3.45 26.96
N GLU A 172 0.35 -4.58 27.66
CA GLU A 172 1.53 -5.46 27.53
C GLU A 172 1.61 -6.11 26.14
N GLN A 173 0.48 -6.56 25.59
CA GLN A 173 0.43 -7.10 24.23
C GLN A 173 0.78 -6.05 23.18
N LEU A 174 0.26 -4.83 23.31
CA LEU A 174 0.59 -3.72 22.42
C LEU A 174 2.08 -3.38 22.48
N ASN A 175 2.64 -3.30 23.69
CA ASN A 175 4.08 -3.04 23.89
C ASN A 175 4.96 -4.12 23.25
N ARG A 176 4.56 -5.40 23.31
CA ARG A 176 5.26 -6.48 22.59
C ARG A 176 5.22 -6.29 21.07
N CYS A 177 4.10 -5.85 20.52
CA CYS A 177 4.00 -5.56 19.09
C CYS A 177 4.91 -4.38 18.67
N ILE A 178 4.95 -3.32 19.48
CA ILE A 178 5.82 -2.15 19.24
C ILE A 178 7.30 -2.57 19.30
N GLN A 179 7.71 -3.27 20.35
CA GLN A 179 9.07 -3.76 20.49
C GLN A 179 9.50 -4.68 19.36
N LEU A 180 8.59 -5.51 18.85
CA LEU A 180 8.85 -6.38 17.69
C LEU A 180 9.21 -5.56 16.45
N VAL A 181 8.46 -4.49 16.17
CA VAL A 181 8.71 -3.62 15.02
C VAL A 181 9.99 -2.79 15.21
N GLU A 182 10.20 -2.24 16.40
CA GLU A 182 11.37 -1.40 16.69
C GLU A 182 12.68 -2.19 16.71
N SER A 183 12.64 -3.49 17.07
CA SER A 183 13.80 -4.36 17.06
C SER A 183 14.47 -4.52 15.70
N ILE A 184 13.72 -4.30 14.63
CA ILE A 184 14.21 -4.35 13.25
C ILE A 184 14.45 -2.94 12.66
N GLY A 185 14.51 -1.91 13.50
CA GLY A 185 14.80 -0.53 13.12
C GLY A 185 13.66 0.17 12.38
N LYS A 186 12.44 -0.37 12.42
CA LYS A 186 11.26 0.23 11.77
C LYS A 186 10.38 0.96 12.78
N LYS A 187 9.51 1.84 12.27
CA LYS A 187 8.58 2.62 13.09
C LYS A 187 7.27 1.86 13.28
N ALA A 188 6.72 1.91 14.49
CA ALA A 188 5.37 1.44 14.80
C ALA A 188 4.43 2.64 14.92
N TYR A 189 3.42 2.70 14.04
CA TYR A 189 2.31 3.65 14.17
C TYR A 189 1.12 2.94 14.80
N ILE A 190 0.52 3.59 15.79
CA ILE A 190 -0.60 3.03 16.53
C ILE A 190 -1.89 3.77 16.10
N GLU A 191 -2.84 3.01 15.59
CA GLU A 191 -4.10 3.53 15.09
C GLU A 191 -5.29 2.81 15.71
N PRO A 192 -6.49 3.41 15.71
CA PRO A 192 -7.69 2.68 16.11
C PRO A 192 -7.88 1.43 15.25
N ILE A 193 -8.23 0.31 15.89
CA ILE A 193 -8.36 -0.99 15.21
C ILE A 193 -9.43 -0.97 14.10
N ASP A 194 -10.40 -0.06 14.18
CA ASP A 194 -11.45 0.13 13.17
C ASP A 194 -10.89 0.64 11.85
N VAL A 195 -9.85 1.46 11.89
CA VAL A 195 -9.33 2.19 10.73
C VAL A 195 -7.94 1.74 10.29
N VAL A 196 -7.27 0.88 11.07
CA VAL A 196 -5.89 0.46 10.82
C VAL A 196 -5.68 -0.07 9.40
N SER A 197 -6.60 -0.86 8.89
CA SER A 197 -6.53 -1.36 7.51
C SER A 197 -6.70 -0.26 6.47
N ALA A 198 -7.60 0.69 6.73
CA ALA A 198 -7.81 1.83 5.83
C ALA A 198 -6.56 2.72 5.77
N VAL A 199 -5.94 3.01 6.91
CA VAL A 199 -4.70 3.81 6.97
C VAL A 199 -3.56 3.09 6.24
N SER A 200 -3.38 1.80 6.48
CA SER A 200 -2.32 1.00 5.85
C SER A 200 -2.53 0.82 4.36
N ASP A 201 -3.79 0.69 3.94
CA ASP A 201 -4.18 0.41 2.57
C ASP A 201 -4.61 1.66 1.78
N MET A 202 -4.25 2.84 2.22
CA MET A 202 -4.48 4.07 1.44
C MET A 202 -3.92 3.97 0.02
N GLY A 203 -2.83 3.21 -0.17
CA GLY A 203 -2.32 2.86 -1.49
C GLY A 203 -3.32 2.09 -2.34
N VAL A 204 -4.10 1.17 -1.76
CA VAL A 204 -5.16 0.44 -2.47
C VAL A 204 -6.29 1.39 -2.87
N LEU A 205 -6.70 2.29 -1.98
CA LEU A 205 -7.71 3.32 -2.29
C LEU A 205 -7.24 4.24 -3.42
N THR A 206 -6.00 4.73 -3.33
CA THR A 206 -5.39 5.56 -4.37
C THR A 206 -5.34 4.80 -5.71
N THR A 207 -4.97 3.52 -5.70
CA THR A 207 -4.96 2.66 -6.89
C THR A 207 -6.36 2.49 -7.47
N ALA A 208 -7.38 2.28 -6.64
CA ALA A 208 -8.77 2.13 -7.08
C ALA A 208 -9.29 3.41 -7.75
N ILE A 209 -9.01 4.57 -7.16
CA ILE A 209 -9.38 5.89 -7.72
C ILE A 209 -8.64 6.13 -9.06
N ALA A 210 -7.34 5.86 -9.09
CA ALA A 210 -6.53 6.00 -10.31
C ALA A 210 -7.03 5.06 -11.41
N LEU A 211 -7.35 3.80 -11.10
CA LEU A 211 -7.90 2.84 -12.05
C LEU A 211 -9.26 3.31 -12.59
N ALA A 212 -10.13 3.83 -11.74
CA ALA A 212 -11.42 4.38 -12.18
C ALA A 212 -11.22 5.55 -13.17
N GLY A 213 -10.30 6.48 -12.87
CA GLY A 213 -9.94 7.60 -13.76
C GLY A 213 -9.32 7.12 -15.09
N ILE A 214 -8.46 6.11 -15.03
CA ILE A 214 -7.85 5.49 -16.23
C ILE A 214 -8.93 4.87 -17.13
N LEU A 215 -9.86 4.11 -16.54
CA LEU A 215 -10.92 3.46 -17.29
C LEU A 215 -11.89 4.49 -17.90
N GLU A 216 -12.20 5.55 -17.18
CA GLU A 216 -13.00 6.66 -17.67
C GLU A 216 -12.32 7.34 -18.86
N TYR A 217 -11.05 7.69 -18.73
CA TYR A 217 -10.27 8.27 -19.81
C TYR A 217 -10.15 7.34 -21.03
N TYR A 218 -9.96 6.04 -20.78
CA TYR A 218 -9.97 5.03 -21.84
C TYR A 218 -11.30 5.00 -22.58
N ASN A 219 -12.42 5.00 -21.86
CA ASN A 219 -13.75 4.99 -22.46
C ASN A 219 -13.97 6.23 -23.34
N VAL A 220 -13.64 7.42 -22.84
CA VAL A 220 -13.73 8.67 -23.61
C VAL A 220 -12.79 8.63 -24.82
N GLY A 221 -11.53 8.36 -24.63
CA GLY A 221 -10.53 8.35 -25.70
C GLY A 221 -10.85 7.35 -26.81
N ARG A 222 -11.26 6.13 -26.44
CA ARG A 222 -11.53 5.07 -27.40
C ARG A 222 -12.93 5.09 -27.98
N LYS A 223 -13.96 5.22 -27.13
CA LYS A 223 -15.35 5.03 -27.54
C LYS A 223 -16.01 6.31 -28.02
N VAL A 224 -15.66 7.46 -27.49
CA VAL A 224 -16.23 8.75 -27.85
C VAL A 224 -15.39 9.44 -28.92
N ILE A 225 -14.08 9.56 -28.71
CA ILE A 225 -13.17 10.28 -29.62
C ILE A 225 -12.64 9.37 -30.74
N GLY A 226 -12.55 8.06 -30.52
CA GLY A 226 -11.99 7.11 -31.48
C GLY A 226 -10.46 7.15 -31.59
N ALA A 227 -9.77 7.67 -30.58
CA ALA A 227 -8.31 7.79 -30.56
C ALA A 227 -7.61 6.42 -30.65
N PRO A 228 -6.43 6.33 -31.30
CA PRO A 228 -5.66 5.09 -31.32
C PRO A 228 -5.30 4.61 -29.92
N MET A 229 -5.38 3.30 -29.66
CA MET A 229 -5.11 2.70 -28.34
C MET A 229 -3.76 3.16 -27.77
N LYS A 230 -2.70 3.03 -28.57
CA LYS A 230 -1.35 3.41 -28.16
C LYS A 230 -1.25 4.86 -27.69
N MET A 231 -1.98 5.76 -28.32
CA MET A 231 -2.02 7.17 -27.93
C MET A 231 -2.69 7.34 -26.55
N VAL A 232 -3.80 6.65 -26.30
CA VAL A 232 -4.50 6.69 -25.02
C VAL A 232 -3.61 6.13 -23.90
N GLU A 233 -2.97 4.99 -24.14
CA GLU A 233 -2.04 4.36 -23.19
C GLU A 233 -0.85 5.27 -22.85
N GLN A 234 -0.23 5.88 -23.84
CA GLN A 234 0.90 6.80 -23.63
C GLN A 234 0.49 8.02 -22.79
N GLN A 235 -0.67 8.60 -23.03
CA GLN A 235 -1.15 9.73 -22.23
C GLN A 235 -1.45 9.35 -20.78
N ILE A 236 -1.99 8.16 -20.55
CA ILE A 236 -2.19 7.63 -19.19
C ILE A 236 -0.85 7.50 -18.45
N VAL A 237 0.13 6.85 -19.11
CA VAL A 237 1.48 6.67 -18.52
C VAL A 237 2.10 8.01 -18.17
N MET A 238 2.06 8.97 -19.09
CA MET A 238 2.61 10.32 -18.87
C MET A 238 1.95 11.04 -17.70
N ALA A 239 0.63 11.00 -17.61
CA ALA A 239 -0.11 11.64 -16.52
C ALA A 239 0.29 11.05 -15.17
N LEU A 240 0.31 9.72 -15.05
CA LEU A 240 0.68 9.02 -13.81
C LEU A 240 2.13 9.28 -13.40
N GLN A 241 3.08 9.23 -14.35
CA GLN A 241 4.48 9.52 -14.07
C GLN A 241 4.69 10.96 -13.61
N THR A 242 3.99 11.91 -14.24
CA THR A 242 4.05 13.33 -13.84
C THR A 242 3.54 13.53 -12.42
N LEU A 243 2.36 12.98 -12.10
CA LEU A 243 1.78 13.09 -10.77
C LEU A 243 2.70 12.45 -9.71
N ALA A 244 3.17 11.23 -9.96
CA ALA A 244 4.08 10.53 -9.07
C ALA A 244 5.38 11.33 -8.82
N SER A 245 6.01 11.84 -9.88
CA SER A 245 7.24 12.64 -9.79
C SER A 245 7.04 13.94 -8.99
N ILE A 246 5.91 14.61 -9.15
CA ILE A 246 5.62 15.83 -8.38
C ILE A 246 5.42 15.50 -6.90
N VAL A 247 4.67 14.43 -6.59
CA VAL A 247 4.46 14.02 -5.20
C VAL A 247 5.77 13.60 -4.55
N GLU A 248 6.60 12.83 -5.25
CA GLU A 248 7.90 12.37 -4.76
C GLU A 248 8.86 13.54 -4.44
N THR A 249 8.89 14.56 -5.30
CA THR A 249 9.85 15.67 -5.19
C THR A 249 9.36 16.84 -4.37
N SER A 250 8.07 17.08 -4.30
CA SER A 250 7.48 18.29 -3.71
C SER A 250 6.28 18.02 -2.78
N GLY A 251 5.94 16.76 -2.56
CA GLY A 251 4.82 16.34 -1.73
C GLY A 251 3.45 16.75 -2.29
N ILE A 252 2.39 16.48 -1.51
CA ILE A 252 1.01 16.77 -1.94
C ILE A 252 0.75 18.28 -2.10
N HIS A 253 1.35 19.11 -1.28
CA HIS A 253 1.25 20.56 -1.41
C HIS A 253 1.90 21.08 -2.70
N GLY A 254 3.05 20.48 -3.08
CA GLY A 254 3.70 20.76 -4.36
C GLY A 254 2.86 20.34 -5.55
N LEU A 255 2.12 19.24 -5.44
CA LEU A 255 1.18 18.79 -6.47
C LEU A 255 0.08 19.82 -6.70
N LEU A 256 -0.57 20.29 -5.64
CA LEU A 256 -1.64 21.30 -5.73
C LEU A 256 -1.13 22.61 -6.36
N LYS A 257 0.08 23.04 -5.99
CA LYS A 257 0.70 24.24 -6.56
C LYS A 257 1.07 24.05 -8.03
N ALA A 258 1.68 22.92 -8.40
CA ALA A 258 2.14 22.65 -9.77
C ALA A 258 1.02 22.50 -10.77
N LEU A 259 -0.10 21.87 -10.39
CA LEU A 259 -1.19 21.55 -11.30
C LEU A 259 -2.18 22.72 -11.50
N ASN A 260 -2.17 23.76 -10.71
CA ASN A 260 -3.20 24.78 -10.73
C ASN A 260 -4.62 24.17 -10.79
N VAL A 261 -5.12 23.76 -9.62
CA VAL A 261 -6.39 23.00 -9.50
C VAL A 261 -7.55 23.72 -10.17
N GLU A 262 -7.64 25.05 -10.07
CA GLU A 262 -8.69 25.85 -10.70
C GLU A 262 -8.69 25.69 -12.23
N LEU A 263 -7.50 25.64 -12.84
CA LEU A 263 -7.37 25.43 -14.28
C LEU A 263 -7.78 24.00 -14.67
N VAL A 264 -7.44 23.00 -13.86
CA VAL A 264 -7.85 21.59 -14.06
C VAL A 264 -9.39 21.50 -14.03
N ILE A 265 -10.03 22.10 -13.02
CA ILE A 265 -11.48 22.13 -12.88
C ILE A 265 -12.14 22.80 -14.11
N LYS A 266 -11.67 23.99 -14.49
CA LYS A 266 -12.20 24.72 -15.66
C LYS A 266 -12.03 23.93 -16.95
N SER A 267 -10.87 23.30 -17.14
CA SER A 267 -10.60 22.48 -18.33
C SER A 267 -11.51 21.25 -18.37
N ALA A 268 -11.64 20.53 -17.27
CA ALA A 268 -12.51 19.36 -17.18
C ALA A 268 -13.99 19.73 -17.37
N SER A 269 -14.46 20.81 -16.74
CA SER A 269 -15.83 21.30 -16.86
C SER A 269 -16.18 21.78 -18.28
N SER A 270 -15.19 22.20 -19.08
CA SER A 270 -15.40 22.62 -20.47
C SER A 270 -15.56 21.47 -21.48
N MET A 271 -15.33 20.22 -21.02
CA MET A 271 -15.49 19.02 -21.85
C MET A 271 -16.96 18.58 -21.88
N ASN A 272 -17.83 19.34 -22.55
CA ASN A 272 -19.27 19.09 -22.62
C ASN A 272 -19.65 17.67 -23.11
N LEU A 273 -18.72 16.97 -23.79
CA LEU A 273 -18.88 15.58 -24.21
C LEU A 273 -19.00 14.59 -23.05
N LEU A 274 -18.78 15.05 -21.82
CA LEU A 274 -18.62 14.21 -20.62
C LEU A 274 -19.76 14.40 -19.62
N GLU A 275 -20.87 15.03 -19.99
CA GLU A 275 -21.99 15.29 -19.08
C GLU A 275 -22.53 14.03 -18.37
N ASP A 276 -22.48 12.89 -19.06
CA ASP A 276 -22.94 11.61 -18.52
C ASP A 276 -21.84 10.80 -17.79
N GLN A 277 -20.62 11.32 -17.75
CA GLN A 277 -19.49 10.61 -17.15
C GLN A 277 -19.50 10.77 -15.61
N LYS A 278 -19.95 9.73 -14.92
CA LYS A 278 -20.08 9.72 -13.45
C LYS A 278 -18.74 9.91 -12.75
N GLY A 279 -17.67 9.29 -13.26
CA GLY A 279 -16.33 9.41 -12.71
C GLY A 279 -15.80 10.83 -12.74
N LEU A 280 -16.02 11.56 -13.83
CA LEU A 280 -15.63 12.96 -13.95
C LEU A 280 -16.41 13.85 -12.97
N LYS A 281 -17.71 13.63 -12.80
CA LYS A 281 -18.52 14.38 -11.82
C LYS A 281 -17.97 14.21 -10.40
N VAL A 282 -17.67 12.98 -10.00
CA VAL A 282 -17.07 12.70 -8.70
C VAL A 282 -15.71 13.38 -8.56
N ALA A 283 -14.84 13.31 -9.57
CA ALA A 283 -13.54 13.97 -9.55
C ALA A 283 -13.65 15.49 -9.42
N LEU A 284 -14.57 16.10 -10.17
CA LEU A 284 -14.83 17.55 -10.09
C LEU A 284 -15.38 17.94 -8.72
N ASP A 285 -16.25 17.13 -8.14
CA ASP A 285 -16.81 17.37 -6.81
C ASP A 285 -15.69 17.34 -5.74
N VAL A 286 -14.81 16.35 -5.79
CA VAL A 286 -13.64 16.29 -4.90
C VAL A 286 -12.72 17.51 -5.09
N LEU A 287 -12.42 17.89 -6.33
CA LEU A 287 -11.54 19.03 -6.62
C LEU A 287 -12.16 20.37 -6.21
N ASN A 288 -13.48 20.52 -6.29
CA ASN A 288 -14.19 21.72 -5.85
C ASN A 288 -14.29 21.85 -4.32
N ASN A 289 -14.10 20.74 -3.60
CA ASN A 289 -14.21 20.66 -2.13
C ASN A 289 -12.85 20.38 -1.47
N ILE A 290 -11.74 20.78 -2.10
CA ILE A 290 -10.41 20.67 -1.48
C ILE A 290 -10.37 21.53 -0.21
N ASP A 291 -9.78 20.96 0.85
CA ASP A 291 -9.57 21.64 2.12
C ASP A 291 -8.81 22.96 1.94
N GLU A 292 -9.40 24.04 2.43
CA GLU A 292 -8.82 25.40 2.34
C GLU A 292 -7.45 25.48 3.02
N GLU A 293 -7.22 24.76 4.13
CA GLU A 293 -5.92 24.70 4.82
C GLU A 293 -4.86 24.07 3.92
N LEU A 294 -5.21 23.01 3.18
CA LEU A 294 -4.30 22.36 2.24
C LEU A 294 -3.92 23.31 1.09
N ILE A 295 -4.88 24.07 0.57
CA ILE A 295 -4.64 25.07 -0.47
C ILE A 295 -3.73 26.16 0.07
N GLU A 296 -3.99 26.70 1.27
CA GLU A 296 -3.20 27.76 1.88
C GLU A 296 -1.76 27.31 2.08
N LYS A 297 -1.53 26.16 2.69
CA LYS A 297 -0.20 25.57 2.85
C LYS A 297 0.56 25.36 1.53
N SER A 298 -0.16 25.14 0.43
CA SER A 298 0.47 24.95 -0.90
C SER A 298 1.08 26.24 -1.47
N LYS A 299 0.61 27.41 -1.06
CA LYS A 299 1.07 28.71 -1.60
C LYS A 299 2.54 28.96 -1.29
N ASP A 300 3.01 28.57 -0.12
CA ASP A 300 4.37 28.81 0.37
C ASP A 300 5.39 27.75 -0.09
N ILE A 301 4.95 26.69 -0.71
CA ILE A 301 5.83 25.62 -1.18
C ILE A 301 6.68 26.11 -2.36
N LYS A 302 7.99 25.94 -2.26
CA LYS A 302 8.91 26.09 -3.38
C LYS A 302 8.91 24.82 -4.21
N ILE A 303 8.56 24.92 -5.49
CA ILE A 303 8.63 23.77 -6.40
C ILE A 303 10.09 23.34 -6.55
N ASN A 304 10.36 22.06 -6.30
CA ASN A 304 11.70 21.51 -6.43
C ASN A 304 12.18 21.62 -7.89
N PRO A 305 13.45 21.99 -8.16
CA PRO A 305 14.02 22.00 -9.51
C PRO A 305 13.84 20.69 -10.28
N THR A 306 13.82 19.55 -9.60
CA THR A 306 13.57 18.24 -10.20
C THR A 306 12.17 18.14 -10.84
N THR A 307 11.19 18.84 -10.27
CA THR A 307 9.82 18.94 -10.86
C THR A 307 9.85 19.65 -12.21
N LEU A 308 10.72 20.66 -12.36
CA LEU A 308 10.94 21.34 -13.65
C LEU A 308 11.57 20.39 -14.68
N VAL A 309 12.50 19.52 -14.26
CA VAL A 309 13.12 18.53 -15.14
C VAL A 309 12.09 17.48 -15.59
N ALA A 310 11.24 17.00 -14.67
CA ALA A 310 10.14 16.09 -15.01
C ALA A 310 9.16 16.75 -15.99
N SER A 311 8.84 18.02 -15.79
CA SER A 311 7.99 18.80 -16.71
C SER A 311 8.65 18.99 -18.08
N GLN A 312 9.97 19.15 -18.13
CA GLN A 312 10.72 19.24 -19.40
C GLN A 312 10.80 17.90 -20.12
N ALA A 313 10.97 16.79 -19.39
CA ALA A 313 10.89 15.44 -19.95
C ALA A 313 9.51 15.17 -20.56
N LEU A 314 8.45 15.53 -19.85
CA LEU A 314 7.07 15.46 -20.34
C LEU A 314 6.86 16.28 -21.60
N VAL A 315 7.38 17.51 -21.62
CA VAL A 315 7.34 18.38 -22.82
C VAL A 315 8.06 17.74 -24.00
N LYS A 316 9.21 17.11 -23.76
CA LYS A 316 9.99 16.42 -24.80
C LYS A 316 9.23 15.20 -25.35
N GLU A 317 8.57 14.44 -24.50
CA GLU A 317 7.74 13.29 -24.91
C GLU A 317 6.50 13.73 -25.69
N ILE A 318 5.80 14.77 -25.24
CA ILE A 318 4.67 15.36 -25.97
C ILE A 318 5.12 15.81 -27.38
N LYS A 319 6.27 16.45 -27.50
CA LYS A 319 6.85 16.84 -28.79
C LYS A 319 7.13 15.63 -29.69
N GLY A 320 7.67 14.55 -29.12
CA GLY A 320 7.92 13.31 -29.86
C GLY A 320 6.65 12.62 -30.39
N MET A 321 5.55 12.72 -29.63
CA MET A 321 4.28 12.06 -29.99
C MET A 321 3.41 12.85 -30.96
N MET A 322 3.34 14.15 -30.79
CA MET A 322 2.41 15.03 -31.54
C MET A 322 3.07 15.75 -32.72
N GLY A 323 4.40 15.67 -32.80
CA GLY A 323 5.20 16.53 -33.67
C GLY A 323 5.43 17.93 -33.09
N GLU A 324 6.54 18.54 -33.44
CA GLU A 324 7.02 19.78 -32.79
C GLU A 324 6.01 20.94 -32.83
N ARG A 325 5.40 21.18 -33.99
CA ARG A 325 4.41 22.26 -34.17
C ARG A 325 3.14 22.13 -33.34
N ALA A 326 2.61 20.91 -33.22
CA ALA A 326 1.39 20.66 -32.44
C ALA A 326 1.68 20.75 -30.93
N ALA A 327 2.81 20.20 -30.52
CA ALA A 327 3.26 20.24 -29.13
C ALA A 327 3.56 21.68 -28.67
N GLU A 328 4.23 22.49 -29.48
CA GLU A 328 4.49 23.91 -29.19
C GLU A 328 3.20 24.69 -28.98
N GLY A 329 2.18 24.46 -29.80
CA GLY A 329 0.87 25.11 -29.65
C GLY A 329 0.13 24.72 -28.36
N VAL A 330 0.28 23.48 -27.87
CA VAL A 330 -0.29 23.04 -26.58
C VAL A 330 0.52 23.58 -25.41
N ILE A 331 1.86 23.52 -25.49
CA ILE A 331 2.76 24.00 -24.47
C ILE A 331 2.67 25.50 -24.30
N GLU A 332 2.62 26.25 -25.40
CA GLU A 332 2.47 27.69 -25.40
C GLU A 332 1.14 28.14 -24.78
N ARG A 333 0.05 27.46 -25.12
CA ARG A 333 -1.27 27.69 -24.49
C ARG A 333 -1.27 27.38 -23.00
N SER A 334 -0.62 26.31 -22.58
CA SER A 334 -0.47 25.95 -21.18
C SER A 334 0.40 26.94 -20.42
N ARG A 335 1.52 27.38 -21.00
CA ARG A 335 2.39 28.42 -20.41
C ARG A 335 1.66 29.75 -20.24
N ARG A 336 0.96 30.22 -21.27
CA ARG A 336 0.20 31.48 -21.18
C ARG A 336 -0.85 31.44 -20.08
N LYS A 337 -1.52 30.30 -19.88
CA LYS A 337 -2.50 30.14 -18.79
C LYS A 337 -1.89 30.00 -17.40
N LEU A 338 -0.68 29.43 -17.28
CA LEU A 338 0.02 29.24 -16.00
C LEU A 338 0.74 30.49 -15.49
N PHE A 339 1.12 31.43 -16.39
CA PHE A 339 1.95 32.57 -16.04
C PHE A 339 1.24 33.93 -16.23
N MET A 340 -0.02 33.95 -16.61
CA MET A 340 -0.79 35.19 -16.80
C MET A 340 -1.80 35.48 -15.68
N ASN A 341 -1.66 34.84 -14.50
CA ASN A 341 -2.41 35.23 -13.29
C ASN A 341 -1.45 35.58 -12.17
#